data_3531c3f6585a71a6867c19f817a61dfa
#
_entry.id   3531c3f6585a71a6867c19f817a61dfa
#
_cell.length_a   1.000
_cell.length_b   1.000
_cell.length_c   1.000
_cell.angle_alpha   90.00
_cell.angle_beta   90.00
_cell.angle_gamma   90.00
#
_symmetry.space_group_name_H-M   'P 1'
#
loop_
_entity.id
_entity.type
_entity.pdbx_description
1 polymer ?
#
loop_
_entity_poly.entity_id
_entity_poly.type
_entity_poly.pdbx_seq_one_letter_code
_entity_poly.pdbx_strand_id
1 'polypeptide(L)'
;IGHLFSTAVGNSLSKIYKHLGYDVQSLNHLGDWGTQFGKLICAYKRWGVKEVIEKDPINELLKIYVKFHEEAEKHPELDDEARGYFKKLEDGDEETTALWTYFRDISLVEFKRVYDMLGVKFDSYNGEAFYSDKMDEVVDILRDKGLLTESDGAQVVDLSELNIPPCIVLKSDGATIYATRDIAAALYRHRTYDFYKNIYVVGIPQSLHFKQIFAVMKKAGWDWADDCVHVGFGLVKLPGKNMSTRHGDVVFLEDVLNESIEKTKEIIEKNGSNVEDIEDASKKIGIGAILYTFLKNSREKDIIFSWDTMLDFEGESAPYCQYGYARGRSILRKAEGIDYSNADFSKAASDEAYSLVKQINGFGD
;
A
#
# COMPACT_ATOMS: atom_id res chain seq x y z
N ILE A 1 -1.40 -10.70 -1.11
CA ILE A 1 -2.66 -10.01 -1.45
C ILE A 1 -3.04 -8.91 -0.44
N GLY A 2 -2.65 -9.00 0.84
CA GLY A 2 -2.99 -7.98 1.85
C GLY A 2 -2.60 -6.56 1.46
N HIS A 3 -1.42 -6.37 0.89
CA HIS A 3 -0.93 -5.06 0.42
C HIS A 3 -1.66 -4.53 -0.82
N LEU A 4 -2.44 -5.36 -1.52
CA LEU A 4 -3.23 -4.88 -2.65
C LEU A 4 -4.27 -3.87 -2.21
N PHE A 5 -4.85 -4.01 -1.01
CA PHE A 5 -5.87 -3.10 -0.53
C PHE A 5 -5.34 -1.66 -0.39
N SER A 6 -4.17 -1.49 0.27
CA SER A 6 -3.53 -0.16 0.35
C SER A 6 -3.20 0.40 -1.03
N THR A 7 -2.70 -0.45 -1.93
CA THR A 7 -2.36 -0.06 -3.30
C THR A 7 -3.59 0.36 -4.09
N ALA A 8 -4.70 -0.40 -4.02
CA ALA A 8 -5.94 -0.09 -4.73
C ALA A 8 -6.57 1.21 -4.24
N VAL A 9 -6.69 1.39 -2.91
CA VAL A 9 -7.24 2.63 -2.31
C VAL A 9 -6.34 3.81 -2.60
N GLY A 10 -5.03 3.70 -2.39
CA GLY A 10 -4.07 4.78 -2.63
C GLY A 10 -4.03 5.22 -4.10
N ASN A 11 -4.01 4.27 -5.03
CA ASN A 11 -4.04 4.57 -6.47
C ASN A 11 -5.36 5.23 -6.90
N SER A 12 -6.49 4.81 -6.32
CA SER A 12 -7.79 5.44 -6.59
C SER A 12 -7.82 6.88 -6.12
N LEU A 13 -7.38 7.16 -4.89
CA LEU A 13 -7.26 8.51 -4.36
C LEU A 13 -6.32 9.37 -5.23
N SER A 14 -5.15 8.83 -5.60
CA SER A 14 -4.21 9.52 -6.49
C SER A 14 -4.87 9.91 -7.82
N LYS A 15 -5.64 9.00 -8.44
CA LYS A 15 -6.35 9.27 -9.69
C LYS A 15 -7.46 10.32 -9.52
N ILE A 16 -8.21 10.28 -8.43
CA ILE A 16 -9.27 11.25 -8.11
C ILE A 16 -8.66 12.65 -7.93
N TYR A 17 -7.64 12.78 -7.10
CA TYR A 17 -6.98 14.08 -6.89
C TYR A 17 -6.34 14.63 -8.16
N LYS A 18 -5.68 13.77 -8.97
CA LYS A 18 -5.16 14.18 -10.30
C LYS A 18 -6.27 14.66 -11.24
N HIS A 19 -7.42 13.97 -11.24
CA HIS A 19 -8.58 14.37 -12.03
C HIS A 19 -9.14 15.72 -11.62
N LEU A 20 -9.10 16.02 -10.31
CA LEU A 20 -9.49 17.31 -9.75
C LEU A 20 -8.45 18.42 -9.96
N GLY A 21 -7.33 18.13 -10.62
CA GLY A 21 -6.31 19.13 -10.97
C GLY A 21 -5.21 19.33 -9.93
N TYR A 22 -5.14 18.47 -8.90
CA TYR A 22 -4.04 18.52 -7.93
C TYR A 22 -2.77 17.89 -8.52
N ASP A 23 -1.62 18.45 -8.14
CA ASP A 23 -0.33 17.77 -8.29
C ASP A 23 -0.19 16.70 -7.20
N VAL A 24 -0.08 15.44 -7.60
CA VAL A 24 -0.09 14.29 -6.68
C VAL A 24 1.22 13.55 -6.76
N GLN A 25 1.92 13.51 -5.62
CA GLN A 25 3.12 12.72 -5.42
C GLN A 25 2.75 11.38 -4.75
N SER A 26 2.89 10.28 -5.48
CA SER A 26 2.61 8.93 -4.99
C SER A 26 3.87 8.33 -4.38
N LEU A 27 3.87 8.13 -3.06
CA LEU A 27 5.02 7.64 -2.31
C LEU A 27 4.80 6.20 -1.85
N ASN A 28 5.73 5.32 -2.17
CA ASN A 28 5.76 3.97 -1.63
C ASN A 28 6.67 3.93 -0.39
N HIS A 29 6.06 3.97 0.78
CA HIS A 29 6.78 3.90 2.04
C HIS A 29 7.08 2.44 2.38
N LEU A 30 8.23 1.96 1.93
CA LEU A 30 8.64 0.57 2.12
C LEU A 30 9.01 0.29 3.58
N GLY A 31 8.57 -0.85 4.11
CA GLY A 31 9.05 -1.39 5.39
C GLY A 31 10.41 -2.08 5.20
N ASP A 32 11.42 -1.31 4.83
CA ASP A 32 12.74 -1.80 4.47
C ASP A 32 13.77 -1.69 5.59
N TRP A 33 13.30 -1.48 6.85
CA TRP A 33 14.16 -1.35 8.01
C TRP A 33 13.57 -2.06 9.24
N GLY A 34 14.42 -2.69 10.04
CA GLY A 34 14.00 -3.34 11.27
C GLY A 34 14.68 -4.70 11.51
N THR A 35 14.42 -5.29 12.66
CA THR A 35 15.03 -6.56 13.10
C THR A 35 14.76 -7.73 12.17
N GLN A 36 13.70 -7.67 11.34
CA GLN A 36 13.42 -8.65 10.30
C GLN A 36 14.55 -8.76 9.27
N PHE A 37 15.28 -7.66 8.98
CA PHE A 37 16.44 -7.71 8.10
C PHE A 37 17.64 -8.38 8.76
N GLY A 38 17.83 -8.22 10.07
CA GLY A 38 18.81 -9.02 10.81
C GLY A 38 18.52 -10.51 10.72
N LYS A 39 17.24 -10.91 10.83
CA LYS A 39 16.81 -12.30 10.66
C LYS A 39 17.05 -12.80 9.23
N LEU A 40 16.75 -11.99 8.23
CA LEU A 40 16.97 -12.36 6.84
C LEU A 40 18.46 -12.46 6.49
N ILE A 41 19.32 -11.57 7.01
CA ILE A 41 20.77 -11.63 6.86
C ILE A 41 21.30 -12.93 7.52
N CYS A 42 20.87 -13.25 8.73
CA CYS A 42 21.23 -14.49 9.43
C CYS A 42 20.83 -15.71 8.61
N ALA A 43 19.57 -15.74 8.11
CA ALA A 43 19.05 -16.80 7.27
C ALA A 43 19.87 -16.98 5.98
N TYR A 44 20.17 -15.88 5.31
CA TYR A 44 20.93 -15.89 4.07
C TYR A 44 22.36 -16.43 4.27
N LYS A 45 23.04 -15.98 5.30
CA LYS A 45 24.40 -16.47 5.62
C LYS A 45 24.45 -17.96 5.93
N ARG A 46 23.37 -18.53 6.43
CA ARG A 46 23.25 -19.96 6.79
C ARG A 46 22.76 -20.85 5.65
N TRP A 47 21.79 -20.36 4.90
CA TRP A 47 21.03 -21.18 3.92
C TRP A 47 20.84 -20.53 2.56
N GLY A 48 21.25 -19.27 2.39
CA GLY A 48 21.09 -18.55 1.12
C GLY A 48 22.04 -19.08 0.05
N VAL A 49 21.49 -19.29 -1.15
CA VAL A 49 22.26 -19.58 -2.35
C VAL A 49 21.92 -18.51 -3.38
N LYS A 50 22.90 -17.67 -3.68
CA LYS A 50 22.70 -16.45 -4.49
C LYS A 50 22.06 -16.76 -5.85
N GLU A 51 22.58 -17.75 -6.56
CA GLU A 51 22.12 -18.13 -7.90
C GLU A 51 20.69 -18.66 -7.91
N VAL A 52 20.21 -19.19 -6.78
CA VAL A 52 18.84 -19.67 -6.60
C VAL A 52 17.91 -18.49 -6.30
N ILE A 53 18.35 -17.60 -5.42
CA ILE A 53 17.60 -16.40 -5.04
C ILE A 53 17.44 -15.46 -6.24
N GLU A 54 18.47 -15.28 -7.07
CA GLU A 54 18.38 -14.42 -8.26
C GLU A 54 17.36 -14.92 -9.31
N LYS A 55 17.03 -16.21 -9.31
CA LYS A 55 16.01 -16.79 -10.21
C LYS A 55 14.58 -16.58 -9.74
N ASP A 56 14.36 -16.59 -8.43
CA ASP A 56 13.04 -16.44 -7.81
C ASP A 56 13.18 -15.73 -6.46
N PRO A 57 13.45 -14.40 -6.48
CA PRO A 57 13.85 -13.66 -5.28
C PRO A 57 12.84 -13.74 -4.14
N ILE A 58 11.56 -13.49 -4.44
CA ILE A 58 10.52 -13.40 -3.41
C ILE A 58 10.28 -14.74 -2.72
N ASN A 59 10.13 -15.81 -3.52
CA ASN A 59 9.87 -17.13 -2.96
C ASN A 59 11.07 -17.67 -2.18
N GLU A 60 12.27 -17.51 -2.71
CA GLU A 60 13.47 -18.03 -2.07
C GLU A 60 13.86 -17.26 -0.80
N LEU A 61 13.73 -15.92 -0.80
CA LEU A 61 13.91 -15.12 0.42
C LEU A 61 12.85 -15.47 1.47
N LEU A 62 11.59 -15.68 1.06
CA LEU A 62 10.53 -16.12 1.98
C LEU A 62 10.84 -17.50 2.56
N LYS A 63 11.28 -18.47 1.75
CA LYS A 63 11.64 -19.83 2.23
C LYS A 63 12.71 -19.79 3.31
N ILE A 64 13.81 -19.07 3.09
CA ILE A 64 14.87 -18.99 4.11
C ILE A 64 14.42 -18.19 5.33
N TYR A 65 13.52 -17.20 5.17
CA TYR A 65 12.96 -16.45 6.28
C TYR A 65 12.01 -17.31 7.15
N VAL A 66 11.13 -18.12 6.54
CA VAL A 66 10.28 -19.09 7.25
C VAL A 66 11.15 -20.11 7.98
N LYS A 67 12.15 -20.67 7.28
CA LYS A 67 13.11 -21.61 7.90
C LYS A 67 13.83 -21.00 9.10
N PHE A 68 14.18 -19.71 9.05
CA PHE A 68 14.76 -19.04 10.20
C PHE A 68 13.83 -19.10 11.42
N HIS A 69 12.54 -18.83 11.24
CA HIS A 69 11.58 -18.86 12.33
C HIS A 69 11.39 -20.27 12.90
N GLU A 70 11.31 -21.28 12.04
CA GLU A 70 11.21 -22.69 12.47
C GLU A 70 12.44 -23.15 13.26
N GLU A 71 13.63 -22.73 12.85
CA GLU A 71 14.86 -23.08 13.56
C GLU A 71 15.05 -22.24 14.84
N ALA A 72 14.63 -20.97 14.85
CA ALA A 72 14.70 -20.12 16.04
C ALA A 72 13.79 -20.61 17.19
N GLU A 73 12.69 -21.31 16.90
CA GLU A 73 11.88 -21.99 17.93
C GLU A 73 12.66 -23.09 18.66
N LYS A 74 13.60 -23.76 17.99
CA LYS A 74 14.44 -24.83 18.52
C LYS A 74 15.76 -24.29 19.08
N HIS A 75 16.23 -23.19 18.52
CA HIS A 75 17.53 -22.55 18.75
C HIS A 75 17.35 -21.05 19.00
N PRO A 76 16.90 -20.65 20.23
CA PRO A 76 16.63 -19.23 20.55
C PRO A 76 17.82 -18.29 20.38
N GLU A 77 19.06 -18.84 20.42
CA GLU A 77 20.29 -18.08 20.15
C GLU A 77 20.33 -17.45 18.75
N LEU A 78 19.54 -17.95 17.79
CA LEU A 78 19.42 -17.37 16.45
C LEU A 78 18.79 -15.96 16.48
N ASP A 79 17.87 -15.72 17.39
CA ASP A 79 17.28 -14.38 17.55
C ASP A 79 18.29 -13.37 18.10
N ASP A 80 19.23 -13.81 18.97
CA ASP A 80 20.33 -12.96 19.44
C ASP A 80 21.31 -12.65 18.32
N GLU A 81 21.66 -13.65 17.53
CA GLU A 81 22.52 -13.47 16.34
C GLU A 81 21.88 -12.50 15.34
N ALA A 82 20.60 -12.67 15.06
CA ALA A 82 19.84 -11.78 14.16
C ALA A 82 19.80 -10.34 14.70
N ARG A 83 19.64 -10.14 16.00
CA ARG A 83 19.75 -8.81 16.63
C ARG A 83 21.15 -8.23 16.44
N GLY A 84 22.19 -9.06 16.54
CA GLY A 84 23.57 -8.67 16.29
C GLY A 84 23.79 -8.21 14.83
N TYR A 85 23.23 -8.91 13.84
CA TYR A 85 23.31 -8.50 12.45
C TYR A 85 22.54 -7.19 12.19
N PHE A 86 21.37 -7.02 12.80
CA PHE A 86 20.63 -5.77 12.66
C PHE A 86 21.39 -4.60 13.30
N LYS A 87 22.01 -4.81 14.47
CA LYS A 87 22.87 -3.78 15.09
C LYS A 87 24.05 -3.40 14.20
N LYS A 88 24.74 -4.36 13.59
CA LYS A 88 25.79 -4.08 12.60
C LYS A 88 25.29 -3.26 11.42
N LEU A 89 24.07 -3.57 10.92
CA LEU A 89 23.45 -2.81 9.85
C LEU A 89 23.17 -1.35 10.28
N GLU A 90 22.68 -1.14 11.51
CA GLU A 90 22.49 0.20 12.08
C GLU A 90 23.80 0.97 12.22
N ASP A 91 24.88 0.27 12.57
CA ASP A 91 26.22 0.85 12.71
C ASP A 91 26.95 1.06 11.36
N GLY A 92 26.31 0.73 10.23
CA GLY A 92 26.84 0.94 8.89
C GLY A 92 27.92 -0.07 8.47
N ASP A 93 27.93 -1.28 9.03
CA ASP A 93 28.85 -2.35 8.62
C ASP A 93 28.68 -2.65 7.12
N GLU A 94 29.81 -2.68 6.39
CA GLU A 94 29.81 -2.79 4.92
C GLU A 94 29.15 -4.09 4.42
N GLU A 95 29.39 -5.21 5.07
CA GLU A 95 28.84 -6.50 4.64
C GLU A 95 27.33 -6.57 4.84
N THR A 96 26.84 -6.18 6.01
CA THR A 96 25.40 -6.19 6.31
C THR A 96 24.64 -5.17 5.50
N THR A 97 25.23 -3.99 5.23
CA THR A 97 24.68 -2.96 4.35
C THR A 97 24.60 -3.45 2.91
N ALA A 98 25.62 -4.13 2.41
CA ALA A 98 25.62 -4.70 1.06
C ALA A 98 24.55 -5.78 0.90
N LEU A 99 24.37 -6.66 1.90
CA LEU A 99 23.31 -7.68 1.89
C LEU A 99 21.93 -7.06 1.96
N TRP A 100 21.70 -6.09 2.85
CA TRP A 100 20.45 -5.36 2.93
C TRP A 100 20.09 -4.67 1.60
N THR A 101 21.05 -3.96 0.99
CA THR A 101 20.89 -3.32 -0.31
C THR A 101 20.51 -4.35 -1.38
N TYR A 102 21.22 -5.48 -1.41
CA TYR A 102 20.92 -6.56 -2.34
C TYR A 102 19.49 -7.08 -2.20
N PHE A 103 19.04 -7.40 -0.97
CA PHE A 103 17.66 -7.89 -0.74
C PHE A 103 16.61 -6.85 -1.13
N ARG A 104 16.83 -5.59 -0.78
CA ARG A 104 15.93 -4.49 -1.15
C ARG A 104 15.83 -4.36 -2.67
N ASP A 105 16.95 -4.32 -3.36
CA ASP A 105 16.98 -4.04 -4.79
C ASP A 105 16.35 -5.17 -5.62
N ILE A 106 16.65 -6.44 -5.31
CA ILE A 106 16.00 -7.57 -6.00
C ILE A 106 14.50 -7.63 -5.70
N SER A 107 14.09 -7.32 -4.46
CA SER A 107 12.67 -7.26 -4.10
C SER A 107 11.94 -6.13 -4.83
N LEU A 108 12.58 -4.97 -4.97
CA LEU A 108 11.99 -3.83 -5.68
C LEU A 108 11.77 -4.11 -7.17
N VAL A 109 12.63 -4.89 -7.81
CA VAL A 109 12.43 -5.31 -9.21
C VAL A 109 11.10 -6.08 -9.33
N GLU A 110 10.88 -7.05 -8.43
CA GLU A 110 9.65 -7.85 -8.44
C GLU A 110 8.42 -7.02 -8.05
N PHE A 111 8.53 -6.15 -7.05
CA PHE A 111 7.42 -5.27 -6.67
C PHE A 111 7.01 -4.35 -7.83
N LYS A 112 7.98 -3.75 -8.53
CA LYS A 112 7.71 -2.91 -9.70
C LYS A 112 7.00 -3.68 -10.80
N ARG A 113 7.40 -4.93 -11.05
CA ARG A 113 6.74 -5.80 -12.04
C ARG A 113 5.26 -6.00 -11.71
N VAL A 114 4.93 -6.26 -10.44
CA VAL A 114 3.53 -6.40 -10.00
C VAL A 114 2.78 -5.06 -10.06
N TYR A 115 3.43 -3.94 -9.70
CA TYR A 115 2.82 -2.62 -9.84
C TYR A 115 2.54 -2.27 -11.31
N ASP A 116 3.44 -2.63 -12.22
CA ASP A 116 3.22 -2.45 -13.66
C ASP A 116 2.02 -3.27 -14.17
N MET A 117 1.83 -4.50 -13.68
CA MET A 117 0.63 -5.30 -13.98
C MET A 117 -0.65 -4.58 -13.53
N LEU A 118 -0.63 -3.94 -12.35
CA LEU A 118 -1.75 -3.18 -11.79
C LEU A 118 -1.94 -1.79 -12.44
N GLY A 119 -1.01 -1.34 -13.26
CA GLY A 119 -0.98 0.02 -13.81
C GLY A 119 -0.76 1.09 -12.72
N VAL A 120 0.00 0.77 -11.67
CA VAL A 120 0.33 1.66 -10.55
C VAL A 120 1.77 2.12 -10.67
N LYS A 121 1.99 3.41 -10.46
CA LYS A 121 3.33 4.02 -10.45
C LYS A 121 3.51 4.86 -9.20
N PHE A 122 4.73 4.86 -8.69
CA PHE A 122 5.13 5.68 -7.56
C PHE A 122 6.24 6.64 -7.99
N ASP A 123 6.18 7.86 -7.46
CA ASP A 123 7.17 8.90 -7.71
C ASP A 123 8.38 8.76 -6.79
N SER A 124 8.21 8.08 -5.62
CA SER A 124 9.29 7.77 -4.69
C SER A 124 9.11 6.39 -4.06
N TYR A 125 10.24 5.74 -3.77
CA TYR A 125 10.36 4.48 -3.03
C TYR A 125 11.18 4.66 -1.74
N ASN A 126 11.19 5.86 -1.16
CA ASN A 126 11.84 6.15 0.10
C ASN A 126 11.09 5.45 1.24
N GLY A 127 11.65 4.35 1.70
CA GLY A 127 11.15 3.53 2.79
C GLY A 127 11.62 4.00 4.17
N GLU A 128 11.42 3.17 5.17
CA GLU A 128 11.80 3.44 6.56
C GLU A 128 13.29 3.73 6.71
N ALA A 129 14.15 3.02 5.99
CA ALA A 129 15.60 3.21 6.02
C ALA A 129 16.02 4.64 5.65
N PHE A 130 15.36 5.24 4.67
CA PHE A 130 15.65 6.59 4.22
C PHE A 130 15.46 7.66 5.30
N TYR A 131 14.57 7.41 6.26
CA TYR A 131 14.26 8.36 7.33
C TYR A 131 15.05 8.08 8.62
N SER A 132 15.86 7.03 8.68
CA SER A 132 16.56 6.62 9.91
C SER A 132 17.56 7.65 10.42
N ASP A 133 18.26 8.34 9.53
CA ASP A 133 19.21 9.42 9.85
C ASP A 133 18.55 10.78 10.18
N LYS A 134 17.22 10.87 10.11
CA LYS A 134 16.44 12.09 10.32
C LYS A 134 15.68 12.10 11.64
N MET A 135 15.77 11.02 12.40
CA MET A 135 15.02 10.85 13.64
C MET A 135 15.57 11.70 14.78
N ASP A 136 16.89 11.90 14.85
CA ASP A 136 17.54 12.66 15.91
C ASP A 136 17.08 14.13 15.91
N GLU A 137 16.91 14.72 14.72
CA GLU A 137 16.36 16.08 14.58
C GLU A 137 14.95 16.19 15.22
N VAL A 138 14.09 15.19 15.05
CA VAL A 138 12.75 15.18 15.67
C VAL A 138 12.86 15.11 17.18
N VAL A 139 13.75 14.25 17.70
CA VAL A 139 14.01 14.13 19.15
C VAL A 139 14.48 15.47 19.72
N ASP A 140 15.40 16.14 19.05
CA ASP A 140 15.93 17.43 19.48
C ASP A 140 14.85 18.53 19.47
N ILE A 141 14.05 18.60 18.42
CA ILE A 141 12.92 19.55 18.36
C ILE A 141 11.94 19.32 19.54
N LEU A 142 11.58 18.06 19.81
CA LEU A 142 10.64 17.74 20.90
C LEU A 142 11.25 18.06 22.27
N ARG A 143 12.56 17.82 22.45
CA ARG A 143 13.29 18.14 23.66
C ARG A 143 13.37 19.65 23.90
N ASP A 144 13.76 20.43 22.88
CA ASP A 144 13.88 21.88 22.97
C ASP A 144 12.55 22.56 23.27
N LYS A 145 11.45 21.95 22.83
CA LYS A 145 10.08 22.42 23.14
C LYS A 145 9.57 21.95 24.50
N GLY A 146 10.35 21.18 25.25
CA GLY A 146 9.97 20.68 26.58
C GLY A 146 8.80 19.67 26.52
N LEU A 147 8.61 18.96 25.40
CA LEU A 147 7.52 18.02 25.19
C LEU A 147 7.85 16.59 25.65
N LEU A 148 9.13 16.27 25.87
CA LEU A 148 9.55 14.94 26.31
C LEU A 148 9.46 14.83 27.82
N THR A 149 8.80 13.78 28.28
CA THR A 149 8.71 13.39 29.69
C THR A 149 9.13 11.93 29.85
N GLU A 150 9.69 11.60 31.02
CA GLU A 150 10.08 10.21 31.32
C GLU A 150 8.86 9.40 31.79
N SER A 151 8.68 8.20 31.24
CA SER A 151 7.69 7.22 31.66
C SER A 151 8.28 5.83 31.52
N ASP A 152 8.40 5.10 32.63
CA ASP A 152 8.99 3.74 32.70
C ASP A 152 10.37 3.65 32.01
N GLY A 153 11.19 4.68 32.18
CA GLY A 153 12.52 4.80 31.60
C GLY A 153 12.54 5.23 30.11
N ALA A 154 11.40 5.28 29.45
CA ALA A 154 11.27 5.75 28.07
C ALA A 154 11.01 7.27 28.02
N GLN A 155 11.37 7.93 26.93
CA GLN A 155 10.99 9.32 26.66
C GLN A 155 9.70 9.34 25.84
N VAL A 156 8.68 9.98 26.36
CA VAL A 156 7.34 10.01 25.77
C VAL A 156 6.81 11.43 25.63
N VAL A 157 5.89 11.64 24.71
CA VAL A 157 5.04 12.84 24.68
C VAL A 157 3.70 12.49 25.31
N ASP A 158 3.32 13.22 26.36
CA ASP A 158 2.02 13.06 27.01
C ASP A 158 0.88 13.53 26.10
N LEU A 159 -0.12 12.68 25.94
CA LEU A 159 -1.33 12.90 25.15
C LEU A 159 -2.61 12.67 25.94
N SER A 160 -2.52 12.70 27.27
CA SER A 160 -3.64 12.46 28.21
C SER A 160 -4.81 13.42 27.98
N GLU A 161 -4.56 14.67 27.59
CA GLU A 161 -5.60 15.66 27.23
C GLU A 161 -6.51 15.23 26.08
N LEU A 162 -6.03 14.31 25.21
CA LEU A 162 -6.78 13.73 24.10
C LEU A 162 -7.41 12.37 24.46
N ASN A 163 -7.27 11.93 25.71
CA ASN A 163 -7.67 10.60 26.19
C ASN A 163 -7.09 9.44 25.37
N ILE A 164 -5.84 9.58 24.92
CA ILE A 164 -5.08 8.52 24.25
C ILE A 164 -3.76 8.27 25.00
N PRO A 165 -3.19 7.05 24.89
CA PRO A 165 -1.91 6.72 25.51
C PRO A 165 -0.78 7.65 25.04
N PRO A 166 0.25 7.89 25.86
CA PRO A 166 1.41 8.70 25.46
C PRO A 166 2.09 8.10 24.23
N CYS A 167 2.72 8.95 23.44
CA CYS A 167 3.52 8.54 22.30
C CYS A 167 4.97 8.34 22.73
N ILE A 168 5.48 7.11 22.61
CA ILE A 168 6.89 6.81 22.87
C ILE A 168 7.72 7.39 21.73
N VAL A 169 8.76 8.14 22.09
CA VAL A 169 9.72 8.76 21.15
C VAL A 169 11.07 8.05 21.23
N LEU A 170 11.54 7.79 22.45
CA LEU A 170 12.76 7.00 22.72
C LEU A 170 12.45 5.88 23.70
N LYS A 171 12.99 4.70 23.45
CA LYS A 171 12.96 3.58 24.37
C LYS A 171 13.84 3.86 25.59
N SER A 172 13.76 3.00 26.60
CA SER A 172 14.58 3.07 27.83
C SER A 172 16.09 2.91 27.58
N ASP A 173 16.47 2.28 26.47
CA ASP A 173 17.87 2.16 26.01
C ASP A 173 18.34 3.38 25.18
N GLY A 174 17.49 4.38 25.00
CA GLY A 174 17.76 5.59 24.22
C GLY A 174 17.54 5.42 22.71
N ALA A 175 17.18 4.22 22.24
CA ALA A 175 16.93 4.00 20.82
C ALA A 175 15.60 4.64 20.38
N THR A 176 15.59 5.21 19.17
CA THR A 176 14.40 5.71 18.50
C THR A 176 13.44 4.58 18.12
N ILE A 177 12.19 4.92 17.89
CA ILE A 177 11.12 3.97 17.59
C ILE A 177 10.41 4.37 16.28
N TYR A 178 9.57 3.48 15.75
CA TYR A 178 8.81 3.71 14.53
C TYR A 178 7.98 5.01 14.54
N ALA A 179 7.45 5.43 15.70
CA ALA A 179 6.72 6.70 15.81
C ALA A 179 7.62 7.90 15.49
N THR A 180 8.85 7.91 16.00
CA THR A 180 9.84 8.97 15.72
C THR A 180 10.20 9.01 14.24
N ARG A 181 10.32 7.84 13.60
CA ARG A 181 10.60 7.71 12.17
C ARG A 181 9.46 8.26 11.32
N ASP A 182 8.22 7.96 11.67
CA ASP A 182 7.05 8.46 10.94
C ASP A 182 6.88 9.98 11.08
N ILE A 183 7.19 10.55 12.25
CA ILE A 183 7.23 12.00 12.44
C ILE A 183 8.35 12.61 11.60
N ALA A 184 9.53 12.01 11.55
CA ALA A 184 10.64 12.46 10.70
C ALA A 184 10.28 12.38 9.21
N ALA A 185 9.58 11.34 8.81
CA ALA A 185 9.07 11.21 7.44
C ALA A 185 8.04 12.29 7.10
N ALA A 186 7.13 12.62 8.03
CA ALA A 186 6.17 13.70 7.83
C ALA A 186 6.86 15.06 7.69
N LEU A 187 7.83 15.36 8.55
CA LEU A 187 8.61 16.59 8.51
C LEU A 187 9.40 16.71 7.20
N TYR A 188 10.07 15.63 6.78
CA TYR A 188 10.78 15.58 5.49
C TYR A 188 9.84 15.86 4.32
N ARG A 189 8.67 15.21 4.31
CA ARG A 189 7.67 15.37 3.24
C ARG A 189 7.14 16.79 3.17
N HIS A 190 6.86 17.40 4.32
CA HIS A 190 6.44 18.80 4.38
C HIS A 190 7.49 19.73 3.77
N ARG A 191 8.75 19.59 4.17
CA ARG A 191 9.86 20.42 3.67
C ARG A 191 10.16 20.20 2.18
N THR A 192 9.94 18.98 1.69
CA THR A 192 10.32 18.60 0.32
C THR A 192 9.21 18.88 -0.67
N TYR A 193 7.96 18.62 -0.30
CA TYR A 193 6.82 18.68 -1.23
C TYR A 193 5.88 19.83 -0.97
N ASP A 194 5.99 20.54 0.16
CA ASP A 194 5.10 21.66 0.56
C ASP A 194 3.61 21.29 0.31
N PHE A 195 3.20 20.13 0.83
CA PHE A 195 1.92 19.50 0.50
C PHE A 195 0.71 20.26 1.05
N TYR A 196 -0.36 20.30 0.28
CA TYR A 196 -1.69 20.67 0.74
C TYR A 196 -2.32 19.59 1.63
N LYS A 197 -2.09 18.30 1.30
CA LYS A 197 -2.53 17.13 2.08
C LYS A 197 -1.48 16.03 2.02
N ASN A 198 -1.18 15.42 3.17
CA ASN A 198 -0.35 14.23 3.28
C ASN A 198 -1.25 13.05 3.70
N ILE A 199 -1.56 12.16 2.76
CA ILE A 199 -2.55 11.10 2.94
C ILE A 199 -1.84 9.78 3.18
N TYR A 200 -2.06 9.18 4.36
CA TYR A 200 -1.52 7.89 4.76
C TYR A 200 -2.57 6.81 4.56
N VAL A 201 -2.39 5.97 3.54
CA VAL A 201 -3.27 4.84 3.23
C VAL A 201 -2.76 3.59 3.94
N VAL A 202 -3.22 3.37 5.16
CA VAL A 202 -2.71 2.32 6.06
C VAL A 202 -3.86 1.64 6.78
N GLY A 203 -3.70 0.35 7.11
CA GLY A 203 -4.75 -0.45 7.76
C GLY A 203 -5.26 0.14 9.08
N ILE A 204 -6.56 -0.02 9.37
CA ILE A 204 -7.24 0.46 10.58
C ILE A 204 -6.52 0.07 11.88
N PRO A 205 -5.87 -1.11 12.03
CA PRO A 205 -5.11 -1.42 13.25
C PRO A 205 -4.06 -0.39 13.64
N GLN A 206 -3.58 0.43 12.70
CA GLN A 206 -2.61 1.51 12.95
C GLN A 206 -3.25 2.85 13.31
N SER A 207 -4.57 2.92 13.47
CA SER A 207 -5.28 4.20 13.69
C SER A 207 -4.84 4.93 14.96
N LEU A 208 -4.54 4.20 16.05
CA LEU A 208 -4.03 4.82 17.28
C LEU A 208 -2.64 5.44 17.05
N HIS A 209 -1.77 4.74 16.35
CA HIS A 209 -0.44 5.23 16.01
C HIS A 209 -0.53 6.56 15.24
N PHE A 210 -1.35 6.65 14.18
CA PHE A 210 -1.52 7.90 13.44
C PHE A 210 -2.13 9.01 14.28
N LYS A 211 -3.09 8.71 15.15
CA LYS A 211 -3.61 9.70 16.12
C LYS A 211 -2.51 10.23 17.04
N GLN A 212 -1.61 9.37 17.52
CA GLN A 212 -0.50 9.76 18.37
C GLN A 212 0.49 10.64 17.63
N ILE A 213 0.99 10.22 16.46
CA ILE A 213 2.01 11.01 15.75
C ILE A 213 1.47 12.38 15.29
N PHE A 214 0.21 12.45 14.81
CA PHE A 214 -0.40 13.73 14.45
C PHE A 214 -0.59 14.64 15.66
N ALA A 215 -0.96 14.09 16.81
CA ALA A 215 -1.05 14.85 18.06
C ALA A 215 0.33 15.37 18.51
N VAL A 216 1.38 14.57 18.41
CA VAL A 216 2.76 15.01 18.71
C VAL A 216 3.18 16.16 17.79
N MET A 217 2.91 16.05 16.49
CA MET A 217 3.22 17.12 15.53
C MET A 217 2.48 18.42 15.85
N LYS A 218 1.21 18.34 16.24
CA LYS A 218 0.44 19.52 16.70
C LYS A 218 1.03 20.13 17.95
N LYS A 219 1.39 19.32 18.96
CA LYS A 219 2.07 19.81 20.17
C LYS A 219 3.44 20.42 19.85
N ALA A 220 4.12 19.93 18.82
CA ALA A 220 5.34 20.56 18.32
C ALA A 220 5.09 21.91 17.64
N GLY A 221 3.84 22.35 17.50
CA GLY A 221 3.45 23.62 16.89
C GLY A 221 3.58 23.62 15.36
N TRP A 222 3.40 22.45 14.74
CA TRP A 222 3.41 22.34 13.29
C TRP A 222 1.98 22.46 12.76
N ASP A 223 1.62 23.63 12.26
CA ASP A 223 0.26 23.94 11.78
C ASP A 223 -0.21 23.00 10.66
N TRP A 224 0.71 22.55 9.82
CA TRP A 224 0.46 21.59 8.74
C TRP A 224 0.13 20.15 9.24
N ALA A 225 0.21 19.88 10.54
CA ALA A 225 -0.18 18.60 11.11
C ALA A 225 -1.67 18.27 10.85
N ASP A 226 -2.53 19.30 10.71
CA ASP A 226 -3.94 19.14 10.37
C ASP A 226 -4.16 18.72 8.91
N ASP A 227 -3.15 18.85 8.07
CA ASP A 227 -3.17 18.39 6.67
C ASP A 227 -2.70 16.95 6.51
N CYS A 228 -2.28 16.30 7.59
CA CYS A 228 -1.95 14.88 7.62
C CYS A 228 -3.22 14.06 7.92
N VAL A 229 -3.57 13.15 7.01
CA VAL A 229 -4.82 12.37 7.08
C VAL A 229 -4.53 10.88 7.00
N HIS A 230 -5.06 10.10 7.96
CA HIS A 230 -5.04 8.64 7.91
C HIS A 230 -6.32 8.13 7.22
N VAL A 231 -6.15 7.53 6.06
CA VAL A 231 -7.20 6.80 5.35
C VAL A 231 -7.07 5.32 5.71
N GLY A 232 -7.78 4.92 6.76
CA GLY A 232 -7.80 3.55 7.25
C GLY A 232 -8.58 2.62 6.31
N PHE A 233 -8.12 1.36 6.19
CA PHE A 233 -8.83 0.30 5.49
C PHE A 233 -8.82 -0.99 6.31
N GLY A 234 -9.81 -1.88 6.05
CA GLY A 234 -9.94 -3.18 6.69
C GLY A 234 -8.87 -4.17 6.26
N LEU A 235 -8.91 -5.36 6.83
CA LEU A 235 -7.94 -6.42 6.55
C LEU A 235 -8.48 -7.37 5.48
N VAL A 236 -7.55 -7.97 4.73
CA VAL A 236 -7.86 -9.13 3.89
C VAL A 236 -7.60 -10.39 4.72
N LYS A 237 -8.61 -11.22 4.86
CA LYS A 237 -8.56 -12.45 5.67
C LYS A 237 -8.77 -13.68 4.82
N LEU A 238 -8.12 -14.77 5.17
CA LEU A 238 -8.42 -16.09 4.60
C LEU A 238 -9.61 -16.72 5.36
N PRO A 239 -10.42 -17.59 4.71
CA PRO A 239 -11.46 -18.34 5.41
C PRO A 239 -10.85 -19.16 6.56
N GLY A 240 -11.31 -18.89 7.79
CA GLY A 240 -10.93 -19.64 8.98
C GLY A 240 -9.53 -19.37 9.54
N LYS A 241 -8.68 -18.53 8.91
CA LYS A 241 -7.36 -18.19 9.44
C LYS A 241 -6.88 -16.81 9.01
N ASN A 242 -5.92 -16.26 9.76
CA ASN A 242 -5.21 -15.04 9.37
C ASN A 242 -4.03 -15.37 8.46
N MET A 243 -3.73 -14.49 7.52
CA MET A 243 -2.47 -14.57 6.76
C MET A 243 -1.27 -14.31 7.65
N SER A 244 -0.21 -15.08 7.50
CA SER A 244 1.03 -14.93 8.25
C SER A 244 2.25 -15.25 7.38
N THR A 245 3.10 -14.25 7.16
CA THR A 245 4.39 -14.45 6.46
C THR A 245 5.36 -15.29 7.28
N ARG A 246 5.27 -15.25 8.62
CA ARG A 246 6.17 -16.03 9.52
C ARG A 246 5.97 -17.54 9.38
N HIS A 247 4.75 -17.97 9.08
CA HIS A 247 4.39 -19.38 8.92
C HIS A 247 4.19 -19.77 7.45
N GLY A 248 4.49 -18.88 6.48
CA GLY A 248 4.30 -19.17 5.06
C GLY A 248 2.83 -19.20 4.59
N ASP A 249 1.88 -18.85 5.47
CA ASP A 249 0.45 -18.78 5.14
C ASP A 249 0.16 -17.47 4.38
N VAL A 250 0.56 -17.43 3.11
CA VAL A 250 0.38 -16.26 2.25
C VAL A 250 -0.31 -16.64 0.96
N VAL A 251 -1.08 -15.70 0.40
CA VAL A 251 -1.59 -15.77 -0.96
C VAL A 251 -0.84 -14.71 -1.77
N PHE A 252 -0.08 -15.15 -2.74
CA PHE A 252 0.65 -14.22 -3.60
C PHE A 252 -0.32 -13.45 -4.49
N LEU A 253 -0.08 -12.16 -4.59
CA LEU A 253 -0.92 -11.28 -5.42
C LEU A 253 -0.84 -11.67 -6.89
N GLU A 254 0.35 -12.03 -7.35
CA GLU A 254 0.57 -12.43 -8.73
C GLU A 254 -0.25 -13.65 -9.13
N ASP A 255 -0.33 -14.67 -8.28
CA ASP A 255 -1.14 -15.88 -8.55
C ASP A 255 -2.61 -15.50 -8.72
N VAL A 256 -3.12 -14.60 -7.86
CA VAL A 256 -4.50 -14.10 -7.95
C VAL A 256 -4.74 -13.34 -9.26
N LEU A 257 -3.81 -12.48 -9.66
CA LEU A 257 -3.91 -11.73 -10.90
C LEU A 257 -3.87 -12.66 -12.12
N ASN A 258 -2.92 -13.59 -12.16
CA ASN A 258 -2.78 -14.53 -13.27
C ASN A 258 -4.00 -15.44 -13.42
N GLU A 259 -4.51 -15.99 -12.31
CA GLU A 259 -5.73 -16.82 -12.34
C GLU A 259 -6.95 -16.03 -12.83
N SER A 260 -7.07 -14.74 -12.42
CA SER A 260 -8.14 -13.88 -12.92
C SER A 260 -8.02 -13.62 -14.42
N ILE A 261 -6.81 -13.43 -14.93
CA ILE A 261 -6.55 -13.23 -16.36
C ILE A 261 -6.92 -14.48 -17.14
N GLU A 262 -6.46 -15.65 -16.72
CA GLU A 262 -6.75 -16.93 -17.40
C GLU A 262 -8.25 -17.25 -17.42
N LYS A 263 -8.95 -17.11 -16.28
CA LYS A 263 -10.41 -17.29 -16.24
C LYS A 263 -11.15 -16.33 -17.14
N THR A 264 -10.69 -15.08 -17.22
CA THR A 264 -11.27 -14.10 -18.16
C THR A 264 -11.06 -14.52 -19.59
N LYS A 265 -9.88 -15.02 -19.94
CA LYS A 265 -9.56 -15.53 -21.27
C LYS A 265 -10.48 -16.67 -21.68
N GLU A 266 -10.64 -17.67 -20.80
CA GLU A 266 -11.57 -18.79 -21.00
C GLU A 266 -13.01 -18.32 -21.26
N ILE A 267 -13.49 -17.32 -20.51
CA ILE A 267 -14.84 -16.74 -20.69
C ILE A 267 -14.97 -16.04 -22.04
N ILE A 268 -13.97 -15.27 -22.47
CA ILE A 268 -13.96 -14.58 -23.76
C ILE A 268 -14.00 -15.59 -24.92
N GLU A 269 -13.16 -16.61 -24.86
CA GLU A 269 -13.07 -17.67 -25.86
C GLU A 269 -14.36 -18.48 -25.96
N LYS A 270 -14.94 -18.88 -24.83
CA LYS A 270 -16.20 -19.63 -24.77
C LYS A 270 -17.39 -18.87 -25.35
N ASN A 271 -17.42 -17.55 -25.14
CA ASN A 271 -18.52 -16.70 -25.62
C ASN A 271 -18.37 -16.29 -27.11
N GLY A 272 -17.30 -16.70 -27.79
CA GLY A 272 -17.08 -16.44 -29.22
C GLY A 272 -17.03 -14.96 -29.56
N SER A 273 -16.50 -14.12 -28.65
CA SER A 273 -16.46 -12.68 -28.85
C SER A 273 -15.42 -12.26 -29.90
N ASN A 274 -15.78 -11.29 -30.76
CA ASN A 274 -14.89 -10.69 -31.76
C ASN A 274 -13.93 -9.68 -31.11
N VAL A 275 -13.10 -10.16 -30.17
CA VAL A 275 -12.06 -9.34 -29.53
C VAL A 275 -10.78 -9.51 -30.35
N GLU A 276 -10.23 -8.39 -30.85
CA GLU A 276 -9.03 -8.39 -31.71
C GLU A 276 -7.79 -8.87 -30.96
N ASP A 277 -7.65 -8.48 -29.68
CA ASP A 277 -6.54 -8.87 -28.79
C ASP A 277 -7.11 -9.44 -27.48
N ILE A 278 -7.23 -10.76 -27.45
CA ILE A 278 -7.77 -11.52 -26.31
C ILE A 278 -6.84 -11.40 -25.11
N GLU A 279 -5.53 -11.40 -25.31
CA GLU A 279 -4.55 -11.32 -24.22
C GLU A 279 -4.64 -9.96 -23.50
N ASP A 280 -4.64 -8.86 -24.24
CA ASP A 280 -4.79 -7.51 -23.67
C ASP A 280 -6.16 -7.32 -22.99
N ALA A 281 -7.23 -7.80 -23.63
CA ALA A 281 -8.57 -7.73 -23.06
C ALA A 281 -8.69 -8.54 -21.77
N SER A 282 -8.22 -9.77 -21.76
CA SER A 282 -8.24 -10.65 -20.58
C SER A 282 -7.47 -10.04 -19.41
N LYS A 283 -6.31 -9.44 -19.69
CA LYS A 283 -5.50 -8.75 -18.69
C LYS A 283 -6.25 -7.54 -18.10
N LYS A 284 -6.81 -6.68 -18.92
CA LYS A 284 -7.55 -5.49 -18.47
C LYS A 284 -8.81 -5.85 -17.68
N ILE A 285 -9.56 -6.85 -18.14
CA ILE A 285 -10.79 -7.28 -17.48
C ILE A 285 -10.47 -8.03 -16.18
N GLY A 286 -9.56 -8.99 -16.21
CA GLY A 286 -9.19 -9.79 -15.04
C GLY A 286 -8.62 -8.94 -13.91
N ILE A 287 -7.65 -8.07 -14.20
CA ILE A 287 -7.09 -7.16 -13.20
C ILE A 287 -8.16 -6.19 -12.69
N GLY A 288 -9.01 -5.68 -13.59
CA GLY A 288 -10.13 -4.82 -13.23
C GLY A 288 -11.09 -5.48 -12.26
N ALA A 289 -11.42 -6.77 -12.46
CA ALA A 289 -12.30 -7.53 -11.57
C ALA A 289 -11.74 -7.62 -10.15
N ILE A 290 -10.45 -7.91 -10.01
CA ILE A 290 -9.78 -7.95 -8.71
C ILE A 290 -9.81 -6.58 -8.04
N LEU A 291 -9.36 -5.52 -8.72
CA LEU A 291 -9.34 -4.16 -8.16
C LEU A 291 -10.74 -3.68 -7.75
N TYR A 292 -11.75 -3.96 -8.58
CA TYR A 292 -13.13 -3.58 -8.28
C TYR A 292 -13.66 -4.25 -7.01
N THR A 293 -13.31 -5.50 -6.78
CA THR A 293 -13.71 -6.23 -5.55
C THR A 293 -13.19 -5.54 -4.29
N PHE A 294 -12.00 -4.95 -4.35
CA PHE A 294 -11.46 -4.17 -3.23
C PHE A 294 -12.12 -2.80 -3.06
N LEU A 295 -12.62 -2.20 -4.14
CA LEU A 295 -13.12 -0.83 -4.15
C LEU A 295 -14.65 -0.72 -4.05
N LYS A 296 -15.42 -1.76 -4.42
CA LYS A 296 -16.89 -1.73 -4.41
C LYS A 296 -17.52 -1.66 -3.03
N ASN A 297 -16.80 -2.07 -2.00
CA ASN A 297 -17.27 -2.07 -0.61
C ASN A 297 -16.70 -0.87 0.17
N SER A 298 -17.30 -0.58 1.33
CA SER A 298 -16.70 0.36 2.27
C SER A 298 -15.27 -0.10 2.59
N ARG A 299 -14.28 0.79 2.40
CA ARG A 299 -12.87 0.49 2.67
C ARG A 299 -12.61 0.03 4.11
N GLU A 300 -13.47 0.39 5.06
CA GLU A 300 -13.29 0.07 6.48
C GLU A 300 -13.69 -1.36 6.83
N LYS A 301 -14.39 -2.05 5.94
CA LYS A 301 -14.78 -3.45 6.14
C LYS A 301 -13.64 -4.39 5.76
N ASP A 302 -13.51 -5.47 6.54
CA ASP A 302 -12.63 -6.57 6.19
C ASP A 302 -13.14 -7.30 4.94
N ILE A 303 -12.22 -7.78 4.12
CA ILE A 303 -12.50 -8.59 2.95
C ILE A 303 -12.10 -10.02 3.26
N ILE A 304 -13.05 -10.95 3.16
CA ILE A 304 -12.75 -12.37 3.20
C ILE A 304 -12.38 -12.80 1.79
N PHE A 305 -11.14 -13.23 1.62
CA PHE A 305 -10.67 -13.73 0.33
C PHE A 305 -11.40 -15.03 -0.02
N SER A 306 -12.02 -15.05 -1.18
CA SER A 306 -12.46 -16.28 -1.82
C SER A 306 -12.32 -16.13 -3.32
N TRP A 307 -11.96 -17.20 -4.00
CA TRP A 307 -11.85 -17.19 -5.46
C TRP A 307 -13.17 -16.82 -6.14
N ASP A 308 -14.29 -17.32 -5.63
CA ASP A 308 -15.62 -17.01 -6.18
C ASP A 308 -15.94 -15.52 -6.10
N THR A 309 -15.62 -14.88 -4.96
CA THR A 309 -15.86 -13.44 -4.78
C THR A 309 -14.91 -12.58 -5.62
N MET A 310 -13.64 -12.98 -5.73
CA MET A 310 -12.63 -12.21 -6.46
C MET A 310 -12.84 -12.30 -7.97
N LEU A 311 -13.42 -13.39 -8.45
CA LEU A 311 -13.60 -13.71 -9.87
C LEU A 311 -15.09 -13.68 -10.29
N ASP A 312 -15.91 -12.97 -9.52
CA ASP A 312 -17.30 -12.73 -9.91
C ASP A 312 -17.36 -11.69 -11.03
N PHE A 313 -17.80 -12.12 -12.20
CA PHE A 313 -17.98 -11.27 -13.38
C PHE A 313 -19.43 -10.85 -13.60
N GLU A 314 -20.35 -11.31 -12.77
CA GLU A 314 -21.77 -10.99 -12.86
C GLU A 314 -22.18 -9.86 -11.90
N GLY A 315 -23.31 -9.23 -12.16
CA GLY A 315 -23.88 -8.20 -11.29
C GLY A 315 -23.04 -6.93 -11.20
N GLU A 316 -22.83 -6.42 -10.00
CA GLU A 316 -22.01 -5.25 -9.71
C GLU A 316 -20.53 -5.58 -9.79
N SER A 317 -20.00 -5.62 -10.98
CA SER A 317 -18.64 -6.06 -11.30
C SER A 317 -17.90 -5.07 -12.20
N ALA A 318 -16.56 -5.17 -12.24
CA ALA A 318 -15.76 -4.36 -13.15
C ALA A 318 -16.09 -4.61 -14.63
N PRO A 319 -16.29 -5.86 -15.10
CA PRO A 319 -16.73 -6.12 -16.46
C PRO A 319 -18.02 -5.38 -16.85
N TYR A 320 -18.97 -5.25 -15.93
CA TYR A 320 -20.19 -4.48 -16.16
C TYR A 320 -19.90 -2.98 -16.39
N CYS A 321 -19.05 -2.38 -15.55
CA CYS A 321 -18.62 -0.98 -15.73
C CYS A 321 -17.85 -0.79 -17.04
N GLN A 322 -16.94 -1.72 -17.37
CA GLN A 322 -16.15 -1.70 -18.61
C GLN A 322 -17.05 -1.86 -19.83
N TYR A 323 -18.06 -2.71 -19.77
CA TYR A 323 -19.08 -2.85 -20.83
C TYR A 323 -19.85 -1.54 -21.03
N GLY A 324 -20.30 -0.89 -19.95
CA GLY A 324 -20.95 0.41 -20.01
C GLY A 324 -20.09 1.47 -20.72
N TYR A 325 -18.81 1.53 -20.37
CA TYR A 325 -17.85 2.40 -21.03
C TYR A 325 -17.67 2.07 -22.52
N ALA A 326 -17.45 0.79 -22.85
CA ALA A 326 -17.27 0.34 -24.24
C ALA A 326 -18.50 0.66 -25.10
N ARG A 327 -19.71 0.48 -24.55
CA ARG A 327 -20.98 0.83 -25.20
C ARG A 327 -21.10 2.33 -25.43
N GLY A 328 -20.79 3.16 -24.45
CA GLY A 328 -20.75 4.61 -24.59
C GLY A 328 -19.78 5.06 -25.68
N ARG A 329 -18.55 4.50 -25.67
CA ARG A 329 -17.55 4.78 -26.73
C ARG A 329 -18.01 4.35 -28.12
N SER A 330 -18.73 3.23 -28.22
CA SER A 330 -19.30 2.77 -29.51
C SER A 330 -20.37 3.73 -30.03
N ILE A 331 -21.21 4.27 -29.16
CA ILE A 331 -22.23 5.30 -29.53
C ILE A 331 -21.52 6.56 -30.03
N LEU A 332 -20.50 7.05 -29.32
CA LEU A 332 -19.74 8.23 -29.70
C LEU A 332 -19.04 8.05 -31.06
N ARG A 333 -18.45 6.88 -31.32
CA ARG A 333 -17.87 6.60 -32.68
C ARG A 333 -18.90 6.64 -33.78
N LYS A 334 -20.13 6.13 -33.57
CA LYS A 334 -21.22 6.17 -34.52
C LYS A 334 -21.76 7.59 -34.72
N ALA A 335 -21.56 8.46 -33.76
CA ALA A 335 -21.98 9.85 -33.78
C ALA A 335 -20.87 10.80 -34.27
N GLU A 336 -19.73 10.29 -34.68
CA GLU A 336 -18.61 11.07 -35.21
C GLU A 336 -19.07 11.82 -36.49
N GLY A 337 -18.79 13.14 -36.55
CA GLY A 337 -19.21 14.02 -37.64
C GLY A 337 -20.63 14.57 -37.52
N ILE A 338 -21.39 14.21 -36.48
CA ILE A 338 -22.71 14.83 -36.24
C ILE A 338 -22.51 16.19 -35.55
N ASP A 339 -23.07 17.24 -36.11
CA ASP A 339 -23.12 18.57 -35.47
C ASP A 339 -24.26 18.63 -34.45
N TYR A 340 -23.91 18.83 -33.18
CA TYR A 340 -24.86 18.92 -32.08
C TYR A 340 -25.24 20.36 -31.71
N SER A 341 -24.67 21.37 -32.37
CA SER A 341 -24.91 22.80 -32.05
C SER A 341 -26.37 23.20 -32.13
N ASN A 342 -27.17 22.52 -32.96
CA ASN A 342 -28.60 22.74 -33.13
C ASN A 342 -29.46 21.58 -32.62
N ALA A 343 -28.97 20.78 -31.72
CA ALA A 343 -29.73 19.64 -31.17
C ALA A 343 -30.99 20.11 -30.42
N ASP A 344 -32.13 19.49 -30.73
CA ASP A 344 -33.40 19.72 -30.01
C ASP A 344 -33.45 18.83 -28.76
N PHE A 345 -33.02 19.38 -27.63
CA PHE A 345 -32.99 18.69 -26.37
C PHE A 345 -34.40 18.42 -25.77
N SER A 346 -35.47 19.04 -26.34
CA SER A 346 -36.83 18.74 -25.88
C SER A 346 -37.22 17.29 -26.17
N LYS A 347 -36.60 16.65 -27.14
CA LYS A 347 -36.80 15.23 -27.45
C LYS A 347 -36.09 14.27 -26.49
N ALA A 348 -35.20 14.78 -25.64
CA ALA A 348 -34.53 14.02 -24.58
C ALA A 348 -35.21 14.18 -23.20
N ALA A 349 -36.50 14.56 -23.18
CA ALA A 349 -37.27 14.85 -21.97
C ALA A 349 -37.95 13.61 -21.35
N SER A 350 -37.42 12.39 -21.58
CA SER A 350 -37.91 11.22 -20.87
C SER A 350 -37.34 11.16 -19.42
N ASP A 351 -38.04 10.47 -18.52
CA ASP A 351 -37.60 10.30 -17.12
C ASP A 351 -36.22 9.63 -17.05
N GLU A 352 -35.93 8.69 -17.94
CA GLU A 352 -34.62 8.03 -18.04
C GLU A 352 -33.52 9.00 -18.47
N ALA A 353 -33.77 9.84 -19.47
CA ALA A 353 -32.83 10.85 -19.94
C ALA A 353 -32.57 11.88 -18.84
N TYR A 354 -33.60 12.35 -18.16
CA TYR A 354 -33.47 13.25 -17.02
C TYR A 354 -32.66 12.63 -15.87
N SER A 355 -32.93 11.38 -15.52
CA SER A 355 -32.20 10.64 -14.49
C SER A 355 -30.71 10.50 -14.85
N LEU A 356 -30.42 10.17 -16.11
CA LEU A 356 -29.03 10.06 -16.59
C LEU A 356 -28.30 11.41 -16.52
N VAL A 357 -28.93 12.49 -17.01
CA VAL A 357 -28.34 13.84 -16.97
C VAL A 357 -28.07 14.28 -15.53
N LYS A 358 -29.01 14.00 -14.61
CA LYS A 358 -28.84 14.29 -13.19
C LYS A 358 -27.67 13.55 -12.58
N GLN A 359 -27.49 12.27 -12.89
CA GLN A 359 -26.35 11.47 -12.43
C GLN A 359 -25.01 11.97 -13.00
N ILE A 360 -24.97 12.32 -14.29
CA ILE A 360 -23.77 12.88 -14.92
C ILE A 360 -23.41 14.22 -14.29
N ASN A 361 -24.38 15.08 -14.02
CA ASN A 361 -24.17 16.39 -13.41
C ASN A 361 -23.68 16.30 -11.97
N GLY A 362 -24.09 15.27 -11.22
CA GLY A 362 -23.63 15.01 -9.86
C GLY A 362 -22.36 14.18 -9.78
N PHE A 363 -21.68 13.88 -10.89
CA PHE A 363 -20.48 13.02 -10.90
C PHE A 363 -19.26 13.72 -10.29
N GLY A 364 -19.24 15.05 -10.24
CA GLY A 364 -18.13 15.83 -9.67
C GLY A 364 -18.25 16.08 -8.15
N ASP A 365 -19.39 15.78 -7.57
CA ASP A 365 -19.68 15.93 -6.12
C ASP A 365 -19.34 14.66 -5.35
#